data_908473da28c5af43783db74c4c30c50e
#
_entry.id   908473da28c5af43783db74c4c30c50e
#
_cell.length_a   1.000
_cell.length_b   1.000
_cell.length_c   1.000
_cell.angle_alpha   90.00
_cell.angle_beta   90.00
_cell.angle_gamma   90.00
#
_symmetry.space_group_name_H-M   'P 1'
#
loop_
_entity.id
_entity.type
_entity.pdbx_description
1 polymer ?
#
loop_
_entity_poly.entity_id
_entity_poly.type
_entity_poly.pdbx_seq_one_letter_code
_entity_poly.pdbx_strand_id
1 'polypeptide(L)'
;MIVAKTDKSLAQEVLKFVAPRANIQGVHSDFTHIGYYDGDKIVGGTIFSHYDGFNIWMHLALDNPRAMRRSYAKQVFEYCFYTCKCVRVTAMTKPNNIRCRKLIESAGFKQEGIVRKVIREGMKFHNAVLYGLLRNE
;
A
#
# COMPACT_ATOMS: atom_id res chain seq x y z
N MET A 1 -13.49 17.16 -3.08
CA MET A 1 -12.06 17.04 -3.48
C MET A 1 -11.33 16.15 -2.50
N ILE A 2 -10.57 15.21 -3.03
CA ILE A 2 -9.81 14.27 -2.20
C ILE A 2 -8.44 14.86 -1.89
N VAL A 3 -8.09 14.85 -0.60
CA VAL A 3 -6.84 15.42 -0.09
C VAL A 3 -6.05 14.33 0.62
N ALA A 4 -4.74 14.28 0.36
CA ALA A 4 -3.84 13.39 1.09
C ALA A 4 -3.41 14.04 2.41
N LYS A 5 -3.46 13.26 3.49
CA LYS A 5 -3.07 13.70 4.83
C LYS A 5 -2.07 12.74 5.45
N THR A 6 -1.05 13.31 6.08
CA THR A 6 0.04 12.54 6.71
C THR A 6 0.13 12.79 8.21
N ASP A 7 -0.85 13.44 8.81
CA ASP A 7 -0.86 13.77 10.22
C ASP A 7 -0.75 12.51 11.09
N LYS A 8 0.16 12.48 12.03
CA LYS A 8 0.39 11.32 12.91
C LYS A 8 -0.85 10.95 13.72
N SER A 9 -1.69 11.94 14.04
CA SER A 9 -2.95 11.71 14.76
C SER A 9 -3.92 10.84 13.98
N LEU A 10 -3.77 10.72 12.67
CA LEU A 10 -4.64 9.93 11.81
C LEU A 10 -4.11 8.51 11.56
N ALA A 11 -2.96 8.16 12.11
CA ALA A 11 -2.29 6.87 11.81
C ALA A 11 -3.20 5.66 12.09
N GLN A 12 -3.88 5.63 13.23
CA GLN A 12 -4.74 4.52 13.60
C GLN A 12 -6.00 4.43 12.72
N GLU A 13 -6.57 5.57 12.34
CA GLU A 13 -7.71 5.61 11.44
C GLU A 13 -7.34 5.06 10.07
N VAL A 14 -6.20 5.47 9.53
CA VAL A 14 -5.71 4.97 8.24
C VAL A 14 -5.42 3.48 8.32
N LEU A 15 -4.76 3.01 9.38
CA LEU A 15 -4.48 1.59 9.57
C LEU A 15 -5.75 0.77 9.65
N LYS A 16 -6.75 1.22 10.39
CA LYS A 16 -8.05 0.53 10.52
C LYS A 16 -8.79 0.47 9.18
N PHE A 17 -8.61 1.44 8.32
CA PHE A 17 -9.18 1.43 6.98
C PHE A 17 -8.44 0.46 6.05
N VAL A 18 -7.12 0.52 6.03
CA VAL A 18 -6.29 -0.22 5.08
C VAL A 18 -6.16 -1.70 5.46
N ALA A 19 -5.96 -2.01 6.74
CA ALA A 19 -5.62 -3.35 7.19
C ALA A 19 -6.60 -4.45 6.73
N PRO A 20 -7.92 -4.30 6.92
CA PRO A 20 -8.85 -5.35 6.47
C PRO A 20 -8.95 -5.43 4.95
N ARG A 21 -8.77 -4.33 4.23
CA ARG A 21 -8.88 -4.28 2.77
C ARG A 21 -7.63 -4.83 2.09
N ALA A 22 -6.47 -4.66 2.70
CA ALA A 22 -5.19 -5.10 2.15
C ALA A 22 -4.65 -6.35 2.85
N ASN A 23 -5.43 -6.96 3.74
CA ASN A 23 -5.06 -8.17 4.48
C ASN A 23 -3.77 -8.00 5.29
N ILE A 24 -3.56 -6.83 5.87
CA ILE A 24 -2.43 -6.61 6.77
C ILE A 24 -2.72 -7.34 8.08
N GLN A 25 -1.80 -8.21 8.48
CA GLN A 25 -1.90 -8.97 9.72
C GLN A 25 -0.74 -8.60 10.63
N GLY A 26 -1.08 -8.34 11.89
CA GLY A 26 -0.10 -7.88 12.86
C GLY A 26 0.14 -6.39 12.74
N VAL A 27 -0.23 -5.67 13.80
CA VAL A 27 0.01 -4.24 13.87
C VAL A 27 1.42 -4.04 14.37
N HIS A 28 2.27 -3.51 13.51
CA HIS A 28 3.60 -3.09 13.90
C HIS A 28 3.54 -1.62 14.31
N SER A 29 4.22 -1.28 15.40
CA SER A 29 4.30 0.10 15.86
C SER A 29 5.05 1.00 14.87
N ASP A 30 5.89 0.39 14.01
CA ASP A 30 6.77 1.11 13.10
C ASP A 30 6.19 1.12 11.69
N PHE A 31 5.25 2.03 11.47
CA PHE A 31 4.73 2.28 10.13
C PHE A 31 4.52 3.76 9.91
N THR A 32 4.52 4.16 8.65
CA THR A 32 4.10 5.49 8.24
C THR A 32 2.88 5.36 7.33
N HIS A 33 2.20 6.45 7.07
CA HIS A 33 0.94 6.38 6.36
C HIS A 33 0.68 7.63 5.52
N ILE A 34 -0.18 7.45 4.51
CA ILE A 34 -0.83 8.56 3.82
C ILE A 34 -2.31 8.21 3.79
N GLY A 35 -3.16 9.06 4.35
CA GLY A 35 -4.61 8.89 4.28
C GLY A 35 -5.19 9.76 3.18
N TYR A 36 -6.22 9.28 2.50
CA TYR A 36 -6.92 10.04 1.47
C TYR A 36 -8.33 10.34 1.97
N TYR A 37 -8.66 11.63 2.01
CA TYR A 37 -9.89 12.12 2.63
C TYR A 37 -10.70 12.97 1.66
N ASP A 38 -12.00 12.73 1.66
CA ASP A 38 -12.99 13.61 1.04
C ASP A 38 -13.71 14.34 2.18
N GLY A 39 -13.30 15.58 2.44
CA GLY A 39 -13.69 16.28 3.68
C GLY A 39 -13.15 15.54 4.89
N ASP A 40 -14.03 15.13 5.79
CA ASP A 40 -13.65 14.37 7.00
C ASP A 40 -13.76 12.85 6.81
N LYS A 41 -14.20 12.41 5.64
CA LYS A 41 -14.40 10.99 5.34
C LYS A 41 -13.15 10.38 4.72
N ILE A 42 -12.63 9.32 5.34
CA ILE A 42 -11.54 8.55 4.75
C ILE A 42 -12.05 7.71 3.57
N VAL A 43 -11.38 7.84 2.43
CA VAL A 43 -11.74 7.12 1.19
C VAL A 43 -10.61 6.24 0.67
N GLY A 44 -9.45 6.29 1.29
CA GLY A 44 -8.32 5.47 0.91
C GLY A 44 -7.16 5.65 1.86
N GLY A 45 -6.14 4.84 1.69
CA GLY A 45 -4.93 4.96 2.48
C GLY A 45 -3.80 4.08 1.98
N THR A 46 -2.61 4.47 2.34
CA THR A 46 -1.39 3.70 2.11
C THR A 46 -0.66 3.56 3.43
N ILE A 47 -0.28 2.33 3.75
CA ILE A 47 0.55 2.01 4.91
C ILE A 47 1.93 1.59 4.40
N PHE A 48 2.97 2.19 4.94
CA PHE A 48 4.36 1.84 4.66
C PHE A 48 4.96 1.16 5.87
N SER A 49 5.59 0.01 5.67
CA SER A 49 6.14 -0.80 6.76
C SER A 49 7.45 -1.48 6.35
N HIS A 50 8.12 -2.08 7.31
CA HIS A 50 9.33 -2.90 7.09
C HIS A 50 10.41 -2.16 6.30
N TYR A 51 10.62 -0.87 6.60
CA TYR A 51 11.69 -0.09 5.99
C TYR A 51 13.05 -0.59 6.51
N ASP A 52 13.94 -0.92 5.57
CA ASP A 52 15.27 -1.45 5.91
C ASP A 52 16.42 -0.56 5.40
N GLY A 53 16.13 0.67 4.98
CA GLY A 53 17.10 1.61 4.45
C GLY A 53 17.16 1.66 2.94
N PHE A 54 16.66 0.64 2.24
CA PHE A 54 16.66 0.61 0.77
C PHE A 54 15.38 0.02 0.17
N ASN A 55 14.59 -0.70 0.94
CA ASN A 55 13.29 -1.23 0.54
C ASN A 55 12.22 -0.82 1.54
N ILE A 56 11.01 -0.61 1.06
CA ILE A 56 9.85 -0.38 1.91
C ILE A 56 8.67 -1.18 1.36
N TRP A 57 7.84 -1.73 2.26
CA TRP A 57 6.61 -2.42 1.89
C TRP A 57 5.47 -1.43 1.86
N MET A 58 4.65 -1.52 0.82
CA MET A 58 3.49 -0.65 0.64
C MET A 58 2.21 -1.48 0.64
N HIS A 59 1.24 -1.04 1.44
CA HIS A 59 -0.11 -1.61 1.45
C HIS A 59 -1.08 -0.50 1.09
N LEU A 60 -1.89 -0.71 0.08
CA LEU A 60 -2.77 0.32 -0.46
C LEU A 60 -4.21 -0.18 -0.48
N ALA A 61 -5.14 0.67 -0.08
CA ALA A 61 -6.57 0.41 -0.20
C ALA A 61 -7.30 1.68 -0.59
N LEU A 62 -8.22 1.58 -1.54
CA LEU A 62 -9.07 2.68 -2.00
C LEU A 62 -10.49 2.18 -2.14
N ASP A 63 -11.46 2.96 -1.64
CA ASP A 63 -12.88 2.64 -1.84
C ASP A 63 -13.29 2.88 -3.29
N ASN A 64 -12.68 3.86 -3.94
CA ASN A 64 -12.94 4.18 -5.34
C ASN A 64 -11.62 4.28 -6.11
N PRO A 65 -11.33 3.33 -7.04
CA PRO A 65 -10.09 3.36 -7.83
C PRO A 65 -9.92 4.63 -8.65
N ARG A 66 -11.03 5.29 -9.01
CA ARG A 66 -10.99 6.57 -9.75
C ARG A 66 -10.42 7.69 -8.89
N ALA A 67 -10.38 7.50 -7.58
CA ALA A 67 -9.76 8.45 -6.66
C ALA A 67 -8.24 8.45 -6.75
N MET A 68 -7.64 7.40 -7.33
CA MET A 68 -6.20 7.35 -7.53
C MET A 68 -5.82 8.18 -8.76
N ARG A 69 -5.69 9.47 -8.54
CA ARG A 69 -5.17 10.39 -9.55
C ARG A 69 -3.64 10.27 -9.59
N ARG A 70 -3.05 10.70 -10.72
CA ARG A 70 -1.60 10.74 -10.89
C ARG A 70 -0.88 11.43 -9.72
N SER A 71 -1.52 12.45 -9.12
CA SER A 71 -0.95 13.19 -8.01
C SER A 71 -0.69 12.30 -6.79
N TYR A 72 -1.56 11.32 -6.52
CA TYR A 72 -1.37 10.43 -5.37
C TYR A 72 -0.25 9.42 -5.62
N ALA A 73 -0.25 8.81 -6.80
CA ALA A 73 0.83 7.91 -7.20
C ALA A 73 2.18 8.63 -7.12
N LYS A 74 2.22 9.84 -7.66
CA LYS A 74 3.42 10.68 -7.61
C LYS A 74 3.85 10.96 -6.16
N GLN A 75 2.91 11.31 -5.29
CA GLN A 75 3.19 11.59 -3.88
C GLN A 75 3.74 10.36 -3.15
N VAL A 76 3.14 9.19 -3.38
CA VAL A 76 3.60 7.92 -2.81
C VAL A 76 5.03 7.63 -3.27
N PHE A 77 5.30 7.77 -4.55
CA PHE A 77 6.62 7.48 -5.11
C PHE A 77 7.67 8.49 -4.65
N GLU A 78 7.31 9.76 -4.56
CA GLU A 78 8.21 10.77 -4.00
C GLU A 78 8.57 10.45 -2.56
N TYR A 79 7.61 10.01 -1.76
CA TYR A 79 7.88 9.59 -0.40
C TYR A 79 8.85 8.42 -0.36
N CYS A 80 8.56 7.35 -1.10
CA CYS A 80 9.39 6.13 -1.07
C CYS A 80 10.79 6.36 -1.62
N PHE A 81 10.91 7.00 -2.78
CA PHE A 81 12.18 7.09 -3.49
C PHE A 81 13.01 8.32 -3.14
N TYR A 82 12.37 9.42 -2.77
CA TYR A 82 13.11 10.66 -2.46
C TYR A 82 13.18 10.94 -0.97
N THR A 83 12.09 10.79 -0.24
CA THR A 83 12.11 11.00 1.22
C THR A 83 12.78 9.85 1.95
N CYS A 84 12.36 8.60 1.67
CA CYS A 84 12.92 7.41 2.30
C CYS A 84 14.18 6.90 1.59
N LYS A 85 14.48 7.42 0.40
CA LYS A 85 15.65 7.07 -0.41
C LYS A 85 15.72 5.58 -0.74
N CYS A 86 14.56 4.94 -0.91
CA CYS A 86 14.50 3.55 -1.32
C CYS A 86 14.97 3.37 -2.75
N VAL A 87 15.50 2.19 -3.06
CA VAL A 87 15.76 1.75 -4.43
C VAL A 87 14.66 0.82 -4.91
N ARG A 88 13.84 0.32 -3.98
CA ARG A 88 12.78 -0.65 -4.23
C ARG A 88 11.58 -0.37 -3.35
N VAL A 89 10.38 -0.58 -3.89
CA VAL A 89 9.12 -0.67 -3.15
C VAL A 89 8.54 -2.05 -3.39
N THR A 90 8.10 -2.72 -2.32
CA THR A 90 7.53 -4.06 -2.38
C THR A 90 6.03 -4.01 -2.07
N ALA A 91 5.22 -4.74 -2.82
CA ALA A 91 3.78 -4.88 -2.56
C ALA A 91 3.36 -6.33 -2.78
N MET A 92 2.32 -6.75 -2.06
CA MET A 92 1.72 -8.08 -2.22
C MET A 92 0.20 -8.00 -2.17
N THR A 93 -0.47 -8.90 -2.87
CA THR A 93 -1.91 -9.07 -2.77
C THR A 93 -2.29 -10.50 -3.12
N LYS A 94 -3.51 -10.92 -2.74
CA LYS A 94 -4.02 -12.24 -3.12
C LYS A 94 -4.20 -12.33 -4.63
N PRO A 95 -3.93 -13.51 -5.25
CA PRO A 95 -4.04 -13.66 -6.71
C PRO A 95 -5.44 -13.35 -7.25
N ASN A 96 -6.48 -13.62 -6.47
CA ASN A 96 -7.86 -13.37 -6.89
C ASN A 96 -8.34 -11.94 -6.60
N ASN A 97 -7.54 -11.12 -5.98
CA ASN A 97 -7.86 -9.69 -5.79
C ASN A 97 -7.50 -8.91 -7.04
N ILE A 98 -8.31 -9.09 -8.09
CA ILE A 98 -8.05 -8.52 -9.41
C ILE A 98 -8.00 -7.00 -9.37
N ARG A 99 -8.87 -6.39 -8.59
CA ARG A 99 -8.93 -4.93 -8.45
C ARG A 99 -7.62 -4.36 -7.89
N CYS A 100 -7.10 -4.97 -6.84
CA CYS A 100 -5.85 -4.55 -6.24
C CYS A 100 -4.66 -4.80 -7.19
N ARG A 101 -4.65 -5.95 -7.87
CA ARG A 101 -3.61 -6.27 -8.84
C ARG A 101 -3.56 -5.26 -9.98
N LYS A 102 -4.72 -4.89 -10.53
CA LYS A 102 -4.78 -3.88 -11.59
C LYS A 102 -4.25 -2.54 -11.12
N LEU A 103 -4.56 -2.18 -9.87
CA LEU A 103 -4.09 -0.94 -9.28
C LEU A 103 -2.57 -0.92 -9.14
N ILE A 104 -2.00 -1.99 -8.59
CA ILE A 104 -0.55 -2.15 -8.42
C ILE A 104 0.15 -2.12 -9.79
N GLU A 105 -0.35 -2.87 -10.76
CA GLU A 105 0.25 -2.95 -12.09
C GLU A 105 0.13 -1.62 -12.83
N SER A 106 -0.97 -0.90 -12.67
CA SER A 106 -1.14 0.43 -13.28
C SER A 106 -0.17 1.46 -12.71
N ALA A 107 0.28 1.25 -11.48
CA ALA A 107 1.27 2.13 -10.85
C ALA A 107 2.71 1.82 -11.30
N GLY A 108 2.90 0.81 -12.15
CA GLY A 108 4.21 0.46 -12.72
C GLY A 108 4.92 -0.69 -12.03
N PHE A 109 4.33 -1.30 -11.00
CA PHE A 109 4.91 -2.46 -10.34
C PHE A 109 4.94 -3.66 -11.28
N LYS A 110 6.00 -4.44 -11.21
CA LYS A 110 6.16 -5.66 -11.98
C LYS A 110 5.96 -6.88 -11.09
N GLN A 111 5.25 -7.88 -11.61
CA GLN A 111 5.08 -9.14 -10.92
C GLN A 111 6.41 -9.89 -10.86
N GLU A 112 6.79 -10.34 -9.67
CA GLU A 112 8.07 -11.01 -9.44
C GLU A 112 7.93 -12.47 -9.06
N GLY A 113 6.76 -12.87 -8.56
CA GLY A 113 6.55 -14.26 -8.19
C GLY A 113 5.33 -14.47 -7.34
N ILE A 114 5.23 -15.69 -6.81
CA ILE A 114 4.16 -16.11 -5.91
C ILE A 114 4.80 -16.54 -4.59
N VAL A 115 4.30 -15.97 -3.50
CA VAL A 115 4.67 -16.40 -2.14
C VAL A 115 3.55 -17.29 -1.63
N ARG A 116 3.87 -18.54 -1.32
CA ARG A 116 2.87 -19.53 -0.95
C ARG A 116 2.49 -19.41 0.52
N LYS A 117 1.15 -19.43 0.78
CA LYS A 117 0.55 -19.49 2.13
C LYS A 117 1.07 -18.41 3.07
N VAL A 118 1.15 -17.19 2.59
CA VAL A 118 1.67 -16.04 3.34
C VAL A 118 0.55 -15.14 3.87
N ILE A 119 -0.66 -15.27 3.35
CA ILE A 119 -1.82 -14.49 3.81
C ILE A 119 -2.77 -15.41 4.56
N ARG A 120 -3.04 -15.06 5.84
CA ARG A 120 -3.97 -15.81 6.66
C ARG A 120 -5.32 -15.11 6.71
N GLU A 121 -6.39 -15.87 6.47
CA GLU A 121 -7.77 -15.43 6.69
C GLU A 121 -8.49 -16.50 7.52
N GLY A 122 -8.69 -16.22 8.81
CA GLY A 122 -9.27 -17.19 9.73
C GLY A 122 -8.38 -18.44 9.82
N MET A 123 -8.92 -19.59 9.41
CA MET A 123 -8.20 -20.87 9.38
C MET A 123 -7.60 -21.16 8.00
N LYS A 124 -7.79 -20.28 7.03
CA LYS A 124 -7.32 -20.48 5.65
C LYS A 124 -6.04 -19.69 5.41
N PHE A 125 -5.18 -20.27 4.58
CA PHE A 125 -3.93 -19.62 4.15
C PHE A 125 -3.93 -19.47 2.64
N HIS A 126 -3.59 -18.28 2.17
CA HIS A 126 -3.61 -17.93 0.75
C HIS A 126 -2.22 -17.56 0.26
N ASN A 127 -1.99 -17.84 -1.02
CA ASN A 127 -0.80 -17.35 -1.69
C ASN A 127 -0.91 -15.83 -1.91
N ALA A 128 0.23 -15.20 -2.14
CA ALA A 128 0.29 -13.80 -2.55
C ALA A 128 1.07 -13.66 -3.84
N VAL A 129 0.63 -12.72 -4.68
CA VAL A 129 1.43 -12.27 -5.82
C VAL A 129 2.37 -11.20 -5.30
N LEU A 130 3.66 -11.38 -5.52
CA LEU A 130 4.70 -10.44 -5.12
C LEU A 130 5.00 -9.48 -6.25
N TYR A 131 5.02 -8.19 -5.95
CA TYR A 131 5.31 -7.13 -6.88
C TYR A 131 6.47 -6.27 -6.38
N GLY A 132 7.25 -5.76 -7.30
CA GLY A 132 8.30 -4.81 -7.01
C GLY A 132 8.31 -3.64 -7.98
N LEU A 133 8.69 -2.47 -7.47
CA LEU A 133 8.94 -1.29 -8.27
C LEU A 133 10.32 -0.78 -7.94
N LEU A 134 11.15 -0.59 -8.95
CA LEU A 134 12.49 -0.07 -8.78
C LEU A 134 12.54 1.42 -9.12
N ARG A 135 13.46 2.12 -8.45
CA ARG A 135 13.57 3.59 -8.56
C ARG A 135 13.73 4.10 -10.00
N ASN A 136 14.39 3.32 -10.85
CA ASN A 136 14.70 3.73 -12.22
C ASN A 136 13.75 3.12 -13.27
N GLU A 137 12.60 2.63 -12.83
CA GLU A 137 11.59 2.07 -13.74
C GLU A 137 10.51 3.07 -14.12
#